data_983ec46eaca7212de392b2b65c966465
#
_entry.id   983ec46eaca7212de392b2b65c966465
#
_cell.length_a   1.000
_cell.length_b   1.000
_cell.length_c   1.000
_cell.angle_alpha   90.00
_cell.angle_beta   90.00
_cell.angle_gamma   90.00
#
_symmetry.space_group_name_H-M   'P 1'
#
loop_
_entity.id
_entity.type
_entity.pdbx_description
1 polymer ?
#
loop_
_entity_poly.entity_id
_entity_poly.type
_entity_poly.pdbx_seq_one_letter_code
_entity_poly.pdbx_strand_id
1 'polypeptide(L)'
;MAAELFKLTLEGESEILGLLTLTDFPGEFRMQIHLLCVSRDNQGKGKKYDGIAGSLIAFAARTATVKDFDQACISLLPKTELRAHYKSKYGMMDGGPQLFHEGARLQAIIKKYLP
;
A
#
# COMPACT_ATOMS: atom_id res chain seq x y z
N MET A 1 -3.08 -12.78 14.36
CA MET A 1 -4.14 -12.31 13.45
C MET A 1 -3.86 -12.78 12.04
N ALA A 2 -4.89 -13.15 11.30
CA ALA A 2 -4.74 -13.63 9.94
C ALA A 2 -4.51 -12.47 8.98
N ALA A 3 -3.61 -12.67 8.02
CA ALA A 3 -3.40 -11.73 6.93
C ALA A 3 -4.32 -12.09 5.76
N GLU A 4 -4.87 -11.07 5.11
CA GLU A 4 -5.64 -11.25 3.88
C GLU A 4 -4.75 -10.96 2.67
N LEU A 5 -4.87 -11.79 1.65
CA LEU A 5 -4.12 -11.64 0.40
C LEU A 5 -5.03 -11.01 -0.67
N PHE A 6 -4.53 -9.97 -1.30
CA PHE A 6 -5.20 -9.29 -2.41
C PHE A 6 -4.34 -9.34 -3.65
N LYS A 7 -4.98 -9.51 -4.80
CA LYS A 7 -4.33 -9.53 -6.12
C LYS A 7 -4.80 -8.32 -6.91
N LEU A 8 -3.88 -7.70 -7.64
CA LEU A 8 -4.21 -6.64 -8.59
C LEU A 8 -4.13 -7.20 -10.00
N THR A 9 -5.24 -7.10 -10.74
CA THR A 9 -5.33 -7.50 -12.15
C THR A 9 -6.02 -6.39 -12.92
N LEU A 10 -5.87 -6.39 -14.24
CA LEU A 10 -6.71 -5.55 -15.09
C LEU A 10 -8.07 -6.20 -15.26
N GLU A 11 -9.10 -5.38 -15.40
CA GLU A 11 -10.45 -5.87 -15.59
C GLU A 11 -10.53 -6.76 -16.84
N GLY A 12 -11.12 -7.95 -16.66
CA GLY A 12 -11.25 -8.92 -17.74
C GLY A 12 -10.00 -9.75 -18.02
N GLU A 13 -8.92 -9.54 -17.29
CA GLU A 13 -7.67 -10.28 -17.47
C GLU A 13 -7.33 -11.07 -16.21
N SER A 14 -6.59 -12.18 -16.39
CA SER A 14 -6.18 -13.04 -15.29
C SER A 14 -4.74 -12.82 -14.85
N GLU A 15 -3.96 -12.04 -15.59
CA GLU A 15 -2.57 -11.75 -15.25
C GLU A 15 -2.48 -10.99 -13.92
N ILE A 16 -1.68 -11.49 -12.99
CA ILE A 16 -1.47 -10.83 -11.70
C ILE A 16 -0.38 -9.78 -11.86
N LEU A 17 -0.75 -8.51 -11.66
CA LEU A 17 0.17 -7.38 -11.76
C LEU A 17 0.86 -7.08 -10.43
N GLY A 18 0.21 -7.40 -9.32
CA GLY A 18 0.76 -7.19 -8.00
C GLY A 18 0.02 -7.97 -6.94
N LEU A 19 0.66 -8.10 -5.77
CA LEU A 19 0.13 -8.81 -4.61
C LEU A 19 0.29 -7.92 -3.37
N LEU A 20 -0.69 -8.01 -2.48
CA LEU A 20 -0.71 -7.25 -1.23
C LEU A 20 -1.24 -8.15 -0.12
N THR A 21 -0.58 -8.18 1.03
CA THR A 21 -1.16 -8.79 2.23
C THR A 21 -1.35 -7.74 3.31
N LEU A 22 -2.50 -7.77 3.95
CA LEU A 22 -2.87 -6.83 5.01
C LEU A 22 -3.24 -7.60 6.29
N THR A 23 -2.79 -7.10 7.42
CA THR A 23 -3.23 -7.56 8.74
C THR A 23 -3.84 -6.39 9.49
N ASP A 24 -5.00 -6.63 10.08
CA ASP A 24 -5.71 -5.63 10.85
C ASP A 24 -5.28 -5.65 12.31
N PHE A 25 -4.96 -4.47 12.84
CA PHE A 25 -4.68 -4.25 14.26
C PHE A 25 -5.74 -3.28 14.80
N PRO A 26 -6.95 -3.78 15.13
CA PRO A 26 -8.09 -2.91 15.44
C PRO A 26 -7.88 -2.02 16.66
N GLY A 27 -7.12 -2.48 17.66
CA GLY A 27 -6.82 -1.68 18.85
C GLY A 27 -5.92 -0.48 18.55
N GLU A 28 -5.27 -0.44 17.38
CA GLU A 28 -4.38 0.64 16.95
C GLU A 28 -4.92 1.41 15.76
N PHE A 29 -6.13 1.10 15.30
CA PHE A 29 -6.73 1.68 14.09
C PHE A 29 -5.80 1.57 12.88
N ARG A 30 -5.07 0.45 12.77
CA ARG A 30 -3.97 0.30 11.83
C ARG A 30 -4.12 -0.98 11.01
N MET A 31 -3.88 -0.86 9.70
CA MET A 31 -3.71 -2.00 8.80
C MET A 31 -2.24 -2.09 8.45
N GLN A 32 -1.62 -3.24 8.69
CA GLN A 32 -0.22 -3.44 8.34
C GLN A 32 -0.06 -4.15 7.02
N ILE A 33 0.79 -3.59 6.16
CA ILE A 33 1.19 -4.21 4.91
C ILE A 33 2.37 -5.13 5.23
N HIS A 34 2.20 -6.44 5.02
CA HIS A 34 3.27 -7.41 5.20
C HIS A 34 3.97 -7.74 3.90
N LEU A 35 3.21 -7.80 2.81
CA LEU A 35 3.73 -8.12 1.50
C LEU A 35 3.22 -7.08 0.51
N LEU A 36 4.13 -6.51 -0.24
CA LEU A 36 3.82 -5.61 -1.35
C LEU A 36 4.73 -6.01 -2.50
N CYS A 37 4.17 -6.68 -3.50
CA CYS A 37 4.92 -7.20 -4.63
C CYS A 37 4.34 -6.67 -5.93
N VAL A 38 5.24 -6.31 -6.85
CA VAL A 38 4.88 -5.89 -8.21
C VAL A 38 5.49 -6.92 -9.16
N SER A 39 4.74 -7.34 -10.17
CA SER A 39 5.24 -8.30 -11.15
C SER A 39 6.48 -7.75 -11.85
N ARG A 40 7.35 -8.67 -12.32
CA ARG A 40 8.63 -8.29 -12.93
C ARG A 40 8.46 -7.30 -14.09
N ASP A 41 7.47 -7.52 -14.94
CA ASP A 41 7.22 -6.68 -16.11
C ASP A 41 6.78 -5.26 -15.77
N ASN A 42 6.48 -5.00 -14.51
CA ASN A 42 5.99 -3.70 -14.04
C ASN A 42 6.96 -3.04 -13.05
N GLN A 43 8.22 -3.48 -13.06
CA GLN A 43 9.30 -2.92 -12.23
C GLN A 43 10.31 -2.18 -13.10
N GLY A 44 10.91 -1.12 -12.52
CA GLY A 44 12.00 -0.39 -13.15
C GLY A 44 11.65 0.32 -14.45
N LYS A 45 12.66 0.56 -15.28
CA LYS A 45 12.50 1.17 -16.59
C LYS A 45 11.87 0.18 -17.58
N GLY A 46 11.05 0.67 -18.48
CA GLY A 46 10.40 -0.18 -19.47
C GLY A 46 9.25 -1.00 -18.92
N LYS A 47 8.73 -0.65 -17.74
CA LYS A 47 7.59 -1.35 -17.18
C LYS A 47 6.35 -1.21 -18.07
N LYS A 48 5.58 -2.29 -18.13
CA LYS A 48 4.38 -2.36 -18.96
C LYS A 48 3.26 -1.45 -18.42
N TYR A 49 3.10 -1.41 -17.11
CA TYR A 49 2.11 -0.55 -16.44
C TYR A 49 2.79 0.22 -15.32
N ASP A 50 2.39 1.48 -15.15
CA ASP A 50 2.88 2.33 -14.09
C ASP A 50 1.88 2.37 -12.92
N GLY A 51 2.37 2.72 -11.72
CA GLY A 51 1.50 2.96 -10.57
C GLY A 51 0.97 1.71 -9.88
N ILE A 52 1.50 0.51 -10.16
CA ILE A 52 1.01 -0.73 -9.54
C ILE A 52 1.22 -0.69 -8.01
N ALA A 53 2.43 -0.35 -7.55
CA ALA A 53 2.70 -0.26 -6.11
C ALA A 53 1.85 0.82 -5.45
N GLY A 54 1.72 1.98 -6.09
CA GLY A 54 0.88 3.08 -5.60
C GLY A 54 -0.58 2.66 -5.47
N SER A 55 -1.10 1.91 -6.45
CA SER A 55 -2.48 1.41 -6.41
C SER A 55 -2.69 0.42 -5.26
N LEU A 56 -1.71 -0.44 -4.99
CA LEU A 56 -1.79 -1.39 -3.87
C LEU A 56 -1.77 -0.67 -2.53
N ILE A 57 -0.89 0.33 -2.37
CA ILE A 57 -0.83 1.14 -1.14
C ILE A 57 -2.14 1.91 -0.97
N ALA A 58 -2.66 2.50 -2.04
CA ALA A 58 -3.92 3.25 -2.00
C ALA A 58 -5.10 2.34 -1.65
N PHE A 59 -5.10 1.09 -2.13
CA PHE A 59 -6.12 0.12 -1.76
C PHE A 59 -6.06 -0.19 -0.26
N ALA A 60 -4.85 -0.38 0.29
CA ALA A 60 -4.65 -0.57 1.73
C ALA A 60 -5.18 0.63 2.52
N ALA A 61 -4.87 1.84 2.05
CA ALA A 61 -5.34 3.08 2.66
C ALA A 61 -6.87 3.18 2.66
N ARG A 62 -7.51 2.85 1.54
CA ARG A 62 -8.97 2.86 1.43
C ARG A 62 -9.61 1.82 2.35
N THR A 63 -9.02 0.63 2.41
CA THR A 63 -9.51 -0.44 3.30
C THR A 63 -9.46 0.02 4.75
N ALA A 64 -8.36 0.64 5.18
CA ALA A 64 -8.22 1.19 6.52
C ALA A 64 -9.23 2.30 6.78
N THR A 65 -9.44 3.20 5.81
CA THR A 65 -10.38 4.33 5.94
C THR A 65 -11.83 3.86 6.08
N VAL A 66 -12.24 2.86 5.30
CA VAL A 66 -13.58 2.29 5.39
C VAL A 66 -13.83 1.75 6.79
N LYS A 67 -12.82 1.19 7.43
CA LYS A 67 -12.93 0.59 8.75
C LYS A 67 -12.86 1.61 9.88
N ASP A 68 -11.88 2.51 9.84
CA ASP A 68 -11.52 3.36 10.97
C ASP A 68 -11.68 4.87 10.71
N PHE A 69 -12.19 5.25 9.56
CA PHE A 69 -12.47 6.64 9.17
C PHE A 69 -11.24 7.54 9.32
N ASP A 70 -11.37 8.67 10.01
CA ASP A 70 -10.29 9.65 10.17
C ASP A 70 -9.18 9.20 11.12
N GLN A 71 -9.40 8.11 11.86
CA GLN A 71 -8.37 7.51 12.71
C GLN A 71 -7.53 6.47 11.98
N ALA A 72 -7.86 6.17 10.73
CA ALA A 72 -7.21 5.13 9.96
C ALA A 72 -5.73 5.39 9.75
N CYS A 73 -4.94 4.32 9.84
CA CYS A 73 -3.50 4.34 9.61
C CYS A 73 -3.10 3.08 8.88
N ILE A 74 -2.15 3.20 7.97
CA ILE A 74 -1.47 2.03 7.40
C ILE A 74 -0.01 2.06 7.81
N SER A 75 0.59 0.89 7.94
CA SER A 75 2.01 0.75 8.28
C SER A 75 2.68 -0.26 7.37
N LEU A 76 3.98 -0.11 7.20
CA LEU A 76 4.80 -0.95 6.34
C LEU A 76 6.19 -1.07 6.96
N LEU A 77 6.73 -2.29 7.00
CA LEU A 77 8.12 -2.51 7.37
C LEU A 77 8.92 -2.79 6.09
N PRO A 78 9.51 -1.75 5.49
CA PRO A 78 10.21 -1.90 4.22
C PRO A 78 11.60 -2.48 4.42
N LYS A 79 12.17 -3.02 3.34
CA LYS A 79 13.60 -3.28 3.29
C LYS A 79 14.33 -1.95 3.43
N THR A 80 15.48 -1.95 4.10
CA THR A 80 16.24 -0.74 4.40
C THR A 80 16.50 0.12 3.16
N GLU A 81 16.90 -0.52 2.07
CA GLU A 81 17.21 0.18 0.82
C GLU A 81 16.00 0.81 0.13
N LEU A 82 14.78 0.42 0.50
CA LEU A 82 13.55 0.95 -0.08
C LEU A 82 12.90 2.03 0.79
N ARG A 83 13.41 2.24 1.99
CA ARG A 83 12.80 3.16 2.96
C ARG A 83 12.66 4.58 2.43
N ALA A 84 13.75 5.14 1.89
CA ALA A 84 13.74 6.49 1.34
C ALA A 84 12.78 6.61 0.15
N HIS A 85 12.68 5.57 -0.67
CA HIS A 85 11.78 5.53 -1.81
C HIS A 85 10.31 5.65 -1.38
N TYR A 86 9.89 4.87 -0.38
CA TYR A 86 8.51 4.95 0.12
C TYR A 86 8.20 6.29 0.75
N LYS A 87 9.18 6.90 1.42
CA LYS A 87 9.00 8.23 2.02
C LYS A 87 8.85 9.30 0.95
N SER A 88 9.71 9.31 -0.06
CA SER A 88 9.70 10.36 -1.08
C SER A 88 8.57 10.19 -2.09
N LYS A 89 8.31 8.98 -2.54
CA LYS A 89 7.31 8.75 -3.59
C LYS A 89 5.87 8.70 -3.05
N TYR A 90 5.67 8.09 -1.89
CA TYR A 90 4.33 7.87 -1.35
C TYR A 90 4.02 8.71 -0.11
N GLY A 91 4.96 9.50 0.34
CA GLY A 91 4.74 10.40 1.47
C GLY A 91 4.64 9.72 2.82
N MET A 92 5.17 8.51 2.94
CA MET A 92 5.15 7.79 4.22
C MET A 92 6.12 8.41 5.21
N MET A 93 5.83 8.28 6.50
CA MET A 93 6.58 8.90 7.58
C MET A 93 7.24 7.85 8.46
N ASP A 94 8.35 8.25 9.12
CA ASP A 94 9.05 7.37 10.04
C ASP A 94 8.24 7.12 11.32
N GLY A 95 8.13 5.86 11.70
CA GLY A 95 7.52 5.43 12.96
C GLY A 95 8.35 4.33 13.59
N GLY A 96 9.58 4.65 13.98
CA GLY A 96 10.54 3.65 14.44
C GLY A 96 11.03 2.80 13.28
N PRO A 97 11.03 1.45 13.40
CA PRO A 97 11.43 0.58 12.30
C PRO A 97 10.43 0.56 11.15
N GLN A 98 9.18 0.93 11.41
CA GLN A 98 8.14 0.95 10.39
C GLN A 98 7.97 2.33 9.77
N LEU A 99 7.40 2.36 8.56
CA LEU A 99 6.86 3.57 7.96
C LEU A 99 5.35 3.53 8.16
N PHE A 100 4.73 4.72 8.24
CA PHE A 100 3.28 4.82 8.39
C PHE A 100 2.70 5.94 7.55
N HIS A 101 1.38 5.91 7.37
CA HIS A 101 0.63 6.90 6.61
C HIS A 101 -0.73 7.08 7.25
N GLU A 102 -1.11 8.32 7.51
CA GLU A 102 -2.39 8.62 8.17
C GLU A 102 -2.91 10.01 7.80
N GLY A 103 -4.14 10.29 8.17
CA GLY A 103 -4.75 11.60 8.02
C GLY A 103 -4.93 12.04 6.57
N ALA A 104 -4.70 13.34 6.32
CA ALA A 104 -4.88 13.91 4.99
C ALA A 104 -3.94 13.28 3.95
N ARG A 105 -2.75 12.84 4.36
CA ARG A 105 -1.79 12.17 3.48
C ARG A 105 -2.34 10.83 2.98
N LEU A 106 -3.04 10.11 3.86
CA LEU A 106 -3.69 8.86 3.51
C LEU A 106 -4.76 9.08 2.44
N GLN A 107 -5.58 10.11 2.62
CA GLN A 107 -6.62 10.45 1.65
C GLN A 107 -6.02 10.90 0.31
N ALA A 108 -4.90 11.61 0.35
CA ALA A 108 -4.22 12.07 -0.87
C ALA A 108 -3.72 10.89 -1.73
N ILE A 109 -3.19 9.84 -1.10
CA ILE A 109 -2.70 8.69 -1.88
C ILE A 109 -3.85 7.90 -2.48
N ILE A 110 -4.98 7.78 -1.77
CA ILE A 110 -6.19 7.15 -2.32
C ILE A 110 -6.63 7.91 -3.58
N LYS A 111 -6.73 9.23 -3.47
CA LYS A 111 -7.19 10.07 -4.57
C LYS A 111 -6.24 10.01 -5.77
N LYS A 112 -4.94 9.89 -5.52
CA LYS A 112 -3.94 9.87 -6.59
C LYS A 112 -3.98 8.58 -7.41
N TYR A 113 -4.20 7.42 -6.78
CA TYR A 113 -4.03 6.12 -7.43
C TYR A 113 -5.31 5.34 -7.66
N LEU A 114 -6.42 5.70 -7.03
CA LEU A 114 -7.70 5.02 -7.21
C LEU A 114 -8.72 5.93 -7.85
N PRO A 115 -9.60 5.36 -8.72
CA PRO A 115 -10.67 6.14 -9.34
C PRO A 115 -11.75 6.57 -8.36
#